data_4038306a9fb6907ca3d8d6678119fe12
#
_entry.id   4038306a9fb6907ca3d8d6678119fe12
#
_cell.length_a   1.000
_cell.length_b   1.000
_cell.length_c   1.000
_cell.angle_alpha   90.00
_cell.angle_beta   90.00
_cell.angle_gamma   90.00
#
_symmetry.space_group_name_H-M   'P 1'
#
loop_
_entity.id
_entity.type
_entity.pdbx_description
1 polymer ?
#
loop_
_entity_poly.entity_id
_entity_poly.type
_entity_poly.pdbx_seq_one_letter_code
_entity_poly.pdbx_strand_id
1 'polypeptide(L)'
;MQVSAEMGSAEGDRLSERALVLRAQSGDRQAFGELVSRYMRRAYYVALGLVGSHEDALDLSQEAFVRAYRARASIDPDRPFYAWLYQIVRRLCFNYLRDRRTRRRKLEEATPWLVDVAGATAASTDPARFTERAELRARLEAAIETLPEREREVLVLREFEGLKYREIADLLGIPIGTVMSRLYTARRNLAEQLGEVL
;
A
#
# COMPACT_ATOMS: atom_id res chain seq x y z
N MET A 1 32.45 6.95 -13.40
CA MET A 1 31.72 8.18 -13.78
C MET A 1 30.19 8.10 -13.64
N GLN A 2 29.57 6.93 -13.50
CA GLN A 2 28.09 6.79 -13.34
C GLN A 2 27.57 7.14 -11.94
N VAL A 3 28.32 6.90 -10.88
CA VAL A 3 27.88 7.12 -9.48
C VAL A 3 27.65 8.60 -9.14
N SER A 4 28.40 9.51 -9.78
CA SER A 4 28.29 10.98 -9.53
C SER A 4 27.03 11.58 -10.18
N ALA A 5 26.54 11.00 -11.28
CA ALA A 5 25.35 11.50 -11.97
C ALA A 5 24.05 11.13 -11.24
N GLU A 6 24.00 9.94 -10.62
CA GLU A 6 22.84 9.50 -9.82
C GLU A 6 22.71 10.27 -8.50
N MET A 7 23.82 10.62 -7.86
CA MET A 7 23.82 11.46 -6.65
C MET A 7 23.33 12.89 -6.93
N GLY A 8 23.75 13.50 -8.03
CA GLY A 8 23.32 14.85 -8.40
C GLY A 8 21.81 14.93 -8.77
N SER A 9 21.28 13.90 -9.40
CA SER A 9 19.84 13.80 -9.74
C SER A 9 18.98 13.65 -8.48
N ALA A 10 19.38 12.79 -7.54
CA ALA A 10 18.66 12.57 -6.29
C ALA A 10 18.69 13.79 -5.36
N GLU A 11 19.77 14.56 -5.39
CA GLU A 11 19.94 15.77 -4.58
C GLU A 11 19.15 16.96 -5.17
N GLY A 12 19.12 17.11 -6.48
CA GLY A 12 18.27 18.09 -7.19
C GLY A 12 16.80 17.82 -6.99
N ASP A 13 16.38 16.56 -6.97
CA ASP A 13 14.99 16.16 -6.75
C ASP A 13 14.55 16.38 -5.29
N ARG A 14 15.45 16.17 -4.31
CA ARG A 14 15.19 16.49 -2.89
C ARG A 14 15.08 17.99 -2.62
N LEU A 15 15.92 18.81 -3.24
CA LEU A 15 15.84 20.26 -3.15
C LEU A 15 14.52 20.78 -3.74
N SER A 16 14.08 20.20 -4.85
CA SER A 16 12.79 20.49 -5.47
C SER A 16 11.63 20.05 -4.58
N GLU A 17 11.67 18.87 -3.95
CA GLU A 17 10.63 18.36 -3.05
C GLU A 17 10.52 19.22 -1.79
N ARG A 18 11.66 19.56 -1.15
CA ARG A 18 11.70 20.45 0.01
C ARG A 18 11.05 21.79 -0.28
N ALA A 19 11.32 22.39 -1.43
CA ALA A 19 10.72 23.66 -1.83
C ALA A 19 9.20 23.52 -2.01
N LEU A 20 8.71 22.42 -2.60
CA LEU A 20 7.28 22.14 -2.74
C LEU A 20 6.59 21.99 -1.37
N VAL A 21 7.23 21.28 -0.43
CA VAL A 21 6.71 21.13 0.94
C VAL A 21 6.57 22.48 1.64
N LEU A 22 7.61 23.32 1.62
CA LEU A 22 7.58 24.62 2.25
C LEU A 22 6.50 25.54 1.66
N ARG A 23 6.35 25.54 0.33
CA ARG A 23 5.27 26.30 -0.34
C ARG A 23 3.89 25.76 0.02
N ALA A 24 3.72 24.42 0.05
CA ALA A 24 2.47 23.80 0.44
C ALA A 24 2.10 24.13 1.89
N GLN A 25 3.07 24.17 2.81
CA GLN A 25 2.86 24.60 4.20
C GLN A 25 2.35 26.03 4.30
N SER A 26 2.86 26.95 3.47
CA SER A 26 2.38 28.34 3.41
C SER A 26 1.03 28.51 2.69
N GLY A 27 0.40 27.41 2.26
CA GLY A 27 -0.93 27.43 1.67
C GLY A 27 -0.98 27.43 0.15
N ASP A 28 0.17 27.28 -0.51
CA ASP A 28 0.25 27.17 -1.97
C ASP A 28 -0.37 25.85 -2.43
N ARG A 29 -1.58 25.94 -2.98
CA ARG A 29 -2.34 24.77 -3.48
C ARG A 29 -1.67 24.11 -4.69
N GLN A 30 -0.99 24.90 -5.52
CA GLN A 30 -0.34 24.41 -6.72
C GLN A 30 0.88 23.56 -6.35
N ALA A 31 1.67 24.00 -5.36
CA ALA A 31 2.78 23.23 -4.84
C ALA A 31 2.34 21.89 -4.23
N PHE A 32 1.20 21.88 -3.51
CA PHE A 32 0.64 20.63 -2.99
C PHE A 32 0.10 19.75 -4.13
N GLY A 33 -0.53 20.32 -5.16
CA GLY A 33 -0.97 19.59 -6.36
C GLY A 33 0.17 18.87 -7.07
N GLU A 34 1.34 19.49 -7.10
CA GLU A 34 2.58 18.87 -7.62
C GLU A 34 3.00 17.64 -6.80
N LEU A 35 2.96 17.74 -5.45
CA LEU A 35 3.22 16.60 -4.57
C LEU A 35 2.20 15.47 -4.80
N VAL A 36 0.91 15.82 -4.98
CA VAL A 36 -0.14 14.84 -5.31
C VAL A 36 0.20 14.14 -6.62
N SER A 37 0.50 14.89 -7.69
CA SER A 37 0.82 14.32 -9.00
C SER A 37 2.01 13.38 -8.96
N ARG A 38 3.03 13.72 -8.15
CA ARG A 38 4.26 12.93 -7.99
C ARG A 38 4.02 11.61 -7.24
N TYR A 39 3.15 11.62 -6.22
CA TYR A 39 3.03 10.51 -5.29
C TYR A 39 1.69 9.75 -5.33
N MET A 40 0.67 10.23 -6.07
CA MET A 40 -0.65 9.58 -6.13
C MET A 40 -0.56 8.13 -6.61
N ARG A 41 0.17 7.90 -7.71
CA ARG A 41 0.34 6.56 -8.27
C ARG A 41 0.96 5.60 -7.24
N ARG A 42 1.98 6.07 -6.53
CA ARG A 42 2.70 5.28 -5.53
C ARG A 42 1.82 4.97 -4.33
N ALA A 43 1.10 5.97 -3.79
CA ALA A 43 0.14 5.79 -2.70
C ALA A 43 -0.97 4.81 -3.07
N TYR A 44 -1.49 4.89 -4.30
CA TYR A 44 -2.51 3.99 -4.80
C TYR A 44 -2.02 2.53 -4.88
N TYR A 45 -0.84 2.26 -5.43
CA TYR A 45 -0.33 0.89 -5.53
C TYR A 45 -0.02 0.27 -4.15
N VAL A 46 0.46 1.07 -3.20
CA VAL A 46 0.61 0.61 -1.82
C VAL A 46 -0.76 0.28 -1.21
N ALA A 47 -1.74 1.16 -1.35
CA ALA A 47 -3.09 0.89 -0.86
C ALA A 47 -3.66 -0.38 -1.52
N LEU A 48 -3.53 -0.53 -2.85
CA LEU A 48 -3.99 -1.72 -3.58
C LEU A 48 -3.34 -3.01 -3.06
N GLY A 49 -2.03 -3.01 -2.87
CA GLY A 49 -1.32 -4.17 -2.30
C GLY A 49 -1.73 -4.50 -0.87
N LEU A 50 -2.14 -3.49 -0.08
CA LEU A 50 -2.58 -3.70 1.30
C LEU A 50 -4.04 -4.16 1.40
N VAL A 51 -4.97 -3.58 0.61
CA VAL A 51 -6.42 -3.83 0.76
C VAL A 51 -6.99 -4.80 -0.28
N GLY A 52 -6.30 -5.04 -1.39
CA GLY A 52 -6.69 -6.01 -2.43
C GLY A 52 -7.83 -5.56 -3.35
N SER A 53 -8.42 -4.38 -3.14
CA SER A 53 -9.56 -3.86 -3.91
C SER A 53 -9.18 -2.56 -4.61
N HIS A 54 -9.43 -2.47 -5.92
CA HIS A 54 -9.18 -1.29 -6.72
C HIS A 54 -9.96 -0.07 -6.25
N GLU A 55 -11.25 -0.25 -5.96
CA GLU A 55 -12.16 0.80 -5.51
C GLU A 55 -11.71 1.34 -4.16
N ASP A 56 -11.52 0.44 -3.19
CA ASP A 56 -11.05 0.82 -1.85
C ASP A 56 -9.65 1.47 -1.89
N ALA A 57 -8.74 0.98 -2.72
CA ALA A 57 -7.41 1.54 -2.86
C ALA A 57 -7.43 2.96 -3.43
N LEU A 58 -8.32 3.22 -4.40
CA LEU A 58 -8.52 4.54 -4.97
C LEU A 58 -9.05 5.51 -3.91
N ASP A 59 -10.09 5.11 -3.18
CA ASP A 59 -10.71 5.93 -2.14
C ASP A 59 -9.72 6.22 -0.99
N LEU A 60 -9.02 5.19 -0.50
CA LEU A 60 -8.06 5.34 0.58
C LEU A 60 -6.85 6.18 0.19
N SER A 61 -6.37 6.06 -1.06
CA SER A 61 -5.27 6.90 -1.54
C SER A 61 -5.70 8.37 -1.68
N GLN A 62 -6.90 8.65 -2.18
CA GLN A 62 -7.45 10.00 -2.24
C GLN A 62 -7.65 10.59 -0.84
N GLU A 63 -8.26 9.83 0.08
CA GLU A 63 -8.43 10.26 1.47
C GLU A 63 -7.09 10.53 2.16
N ALA A 64 -6.05 9.77 1.83
CA ALA A 64 -4.70 10.02 2.35
C ALA A 64 -4.20 11.41 1.96
N PHE A 65 -4.40 11.84 0.71
CA PHE A 65 -4.00 13.18 0.28
C PHE A 65 -4.89 14.29 0.86
N VAL A 66 -6.17 14.04 1.08
CA VAL A 66 -7.04 14.98 1.80
C VAL A 66 -6.53 15.20 3.22
N ARG A 67 -6.19 14.12 3.94
CA ARG A 67 -5.60 14.21 5.29
C ARG A 67 -4.23 14.85 5.27
N ALA A 68 -3.39 14.50 4.29
CA ALA A 68 -2.09 15.10 4.09
C ALA A 68 -2.19 16.62 3.89
N TYR A 69 -3.14 17.08 3.08
CA TYR A 69 -3.38 18.51 2.89
C TYR A 69 -3.80 19.23 4.18
N ARG A 70 -4.70 18.61 4.94
CA ARG A 70 -5.15 19.17 6.24
C ARG A 70 -4.02 19.23 7.25
N ALA A 71 -3.14 18.24 7.26
CA ALA A 71 -2.00 18.14 8.18
C ALA A 71 -0.69 18.72 7.62
N ARG A 72 -0.73 19.44 6.49
CA ARG A 72 0.47 19.89 5.76
C ARG A 72 1.44 20.72 6.61
N ALA A 73 0.95 21.46 7.60
CA ALA A 73 1.79 22.24 8.49
C ALA A 73 2.71 21.39 9.37
N SER A 74 2.42 20.08 9.53
CA SER A 74 3.22 19.15 10.32
C SER A 74 4.25 18.37 9.51
N ILE A 75 4.34 18.61 8.19
CA ILE A 75 5.34 17.95 7.35
C ILE A 75 6.73 18.46 7.74
N ASP A 76 7.68 17.56 7.94
CA ASP A 76 9.08 17.93 8.09
C ASP A 76 9.71 18.09 6.69
N PRO A 77 10.09 19.33 6.27
CA PRO A 77 10.64 19.57 4.94
C PRO A 77 12.03 18.96 4.72
N ASP A 78 12.71 18.55 5.80
CA ASP A 78 14.03 17.93 5.74
C ASP A 78 13.97 16.40 5.67
N ARG A 79 12.77 15.84 5.70
CA ARG A 79 12.51 14.40 5.50
C ARG A 79 11.79 14.14 4.20
N PRO A 80 11.98 12.96 3.57
CA PRO A 80 11.24 12.57 2.37
C PRO A 80 9.73 12.66 2.61
N PHE A 81 9.03 13.46 1.79
CA PHE A 81 7.57 13.63 1.88
C PHE A 81 6.83 12.28 1.83
N TYR A 82 7.33 11.37 0.99
CA TYR A 82 6.71 10.05 0.86
C TYR A 82 6.75 9.24 2.16
N ALA A 83 7.80 9.32 2.95
CA ALA A 83 7.87 8.58 4.21
C ALA A 83 6.77 9.04 5.19
N TRP A 84 6.49 10.33 5.22
CA TRP A 84 5.39 10.90 6.01
C TRP A 84 4.01 10.55 5.43
N LEU A 85 3.81 10.69 4.12
CA LEU A 85 2.58 10.31 3.42
C LEU A 85 2.26 8.83 3.60
N TYR A 86 3.26 7.96 3.50
CA TYR A 86 3.12 6.53 3.68
C TYR A 86 2.49 6.17 5.04
N GLN A 87 2.85 6.86 6.13
CA GLN A 87 2.25 6.60 7.43
C GLN A 87 0.74 6.92 7.44
N ILE A 88 0.30 7.90 6.66
CA ILE A 88 -1.13 8.23 6.51
C ILE A 88 -1.85 7.13 5.73
N VAL A 89 -1.31 6.74 4.56
CA VAL A 89 -1.85 5.65 3.72
C VAL A 89 -1.93 4.35 4.52
N ARG A 90 -0.83 3.96 5.14
CA ARG A 90 -0.73 2.77 5.99
C ARG A 90 -1.82 2.73 7.06
N ARG A 91 -1.96 3.81 7.81
CA ARG A 91 -2.95 3.91 8.90
C ARG A 91 -4.38 3.80 8.37
N LEU A 92 -4.67 4.41 7.24
CA LEU A 92 -5.97 4.31 6.58
C LEU A 92 -6.28 2.88 6.15
N CYS A 93 -5.35 2.23 5.46
CA CYS A 93 -5.52 0.86 4.98
C CYS A 93 -5.73 -0.13 6.15
N PHE A 94 -4.93 -0.05 7.21
CA PHE A 94 -5.09 -0.95 8.36
C PHE A 94 -6.36 -0.69 9.17
N ASN A 95 -6.78 0.57 9.31
CA ASN A 95 -8.07 0.88 9.92
C ASN A 95 -9.21 0.30 9.09
N TYR A 96 -9.18 0.48 7.76
CA TYR A 96 -10.16 -0.08 6.84
C TYR A 96 -10.25 -1.61 6.97
N LEU A 97 -9.11 -2.32 6.94
CA LEU A 97 -9.07 -3.78 7.06
C LEU A 97 -9.63 -4.26 8.40
N ARG A 98 -9.30 -3.57 9.50
CA ARG A 98 -9.85 -3.87 10.83
C ARG A 98 -11.36 -3.69 10.87
N ASP A 99 -11.87 -2.58 10.31
CA ASP A 99 -13.30 -2.28 10.30
C ASP A 99 -14.08 -3.25 9.37
N ARG A 100 -13.48 -3.67 8.25
CA ARG A 100 -14.03 -4.71 7.35
C ARG A 100 -14.13 -6.05 8.06
N ARG A 101 -13.09 -6.48 8.78
CA ARG A 101 -13.11 -7.72 9.60
C ARG A 101 -14.18 -7.67 10.69
N THR A 102 -14.30 -6.54 11.37
CA THR A 102 -15.30 -6.36 12.44
C THR A 102 -16.72 -6.42 11.89
N ARG A 103 -16.97 -5.78 10.74
CA ARG A 103 -18.28 -5.82 10.05
C ARG A 103 -18.62 -7.24 9.60
N ARG A 104 -17.66 -7.94 8.99
CA ARG A 104 -17.84 -9.33 8.55
C ARG A 104 -18.18 -10.24 9.73
N ARG A 105 -17.43 -10.18 10.82
CA ARG A 105 -17.71 -10.98 12.02
C ARG A 105 -19.11 -10.71 12.59
N LYS A 106 -19.51 -9.43 12.70
CA LYS A 106 -20.84 -9.08 13.17
C LYS A 106 -21.94 -9.61 12.25
N LEU A 107 -21.74 -9.64 10.94
CA LEU A 107 -22.67 -10.19 9.98
C LEU A 107 -22.78 -11.72 10.13
N GLU A 108 -21.64 -12.40 10.27
CA GLU A 108 -21.59 -13.85 10.52
C GLU A 108 -22.28 -14.23 11.84
N GLU A 109 -22.08 -13.43 12.91
CA GLU A 109 -22.76 -13.61 14.21
C GLU A 109 -24.27 -13.33 14.14
N ALA A 110 -24.69 -12.34 13.35
CA ALA A 110 -26.13 -11.97 13.22
C ALA A 110 -26.93 -12.90 12.32
N THR A 111 -26.29 -13.60 11.38
CA THR A 111 -26.96 -14.39 10.35
C THR A 111 -26.23 -15.68 10.05
N PRO A 112 -26.19 -16.65 11.01
CA PRO A 112 -25.45 -17.90 10.83
C PRO A 112 -25.88 -18.72 9.60
N TRP A 113 -27.16 -18.58 9.18
CA TRP A 113 -27.75 -19.31 8.05
C TRP A 113 -27.52 -18.66 6.68
N LEU A 114 -27.02 -17.40 6.61
CA LEU A 114 -26.69 -16.72 5.34
C LEU A 114 -25.26 -16.96 4.87
N VAL A 115 -24.41 -17.53 5.70
CA VAL A 115 -22.99 -17.75 5.39
C VAL A 115 -22.80 -18.68 4.19
N ASP A 116 -23.69 -19.68 4.03
CA ASP A 116 -23.66 -20.61 2.90
C ASP A 116 -23.99 -19.95 1.54
N VAL A 117 -24.71 -18.81 1.55
CA VAL A 117 -25.12 -18.13 0.32
C VAL A 117 -24.13 -17.00 -0.07
N ALA A 118 -23.51 -16.36 0.92
CA ALA A 118 -22.61 -15.23 0.66
C ALA A 118 -21.21 -15.65 0.16
N GLY A 119 -20.80 -16.90 0.40
CA GLY A 119 -19.58 -17.46 -0.15
C GLY A 119 -19.57 -17.61 -1.68
N ALA A 120 -20.74 -17.54 -2.30
CA ALA A 120 -20.92 -17.73 -3.75
C ALA A 120 -21.05 -16.41 -4.54
N THR A 121 -21.18 -15.26 -3.91
CA THR A 121 -21.52 -14.00 -4.60
C THR A 121 -20.38 -12.99 -4.73
N ALA A 122 -19.17 -13.33 -4.28
CA ALA A 122 -17.99 -12.46 -4.44
C ALA A 122 -17.29 -12.60 -5.81
N ALA A 123 -17.79 -13.42 -6.72
CA ALA A 123 -17.31 -13.53 -8.09
C ALA A 123 -18.34 -12.87 -9.02
N SER A 124 -18.10 -11.62 -9.38
CA SER A 124 -18.75 -11.00 -10.55
C SER A 124 -18.32 -11.77 -11.78
N THR A 125 -19.15 -12.70 -12.21
CA THR A 125 -18.87 -13.68 -13.26
C THR A 125 -19.35 -13.15 -14.58
N ASP A 126 -18.45 -12.60 -15.38
CA ASP A 126 -18.60 -12.62 -16.84
C ASP A 126 -17.75 -13.79 -17.36
N PRO A 127 -18.36 -14.91 -17.80
CA PRO A 127 -17.64 -16.15 -18.17
C PRO A 127 -16.77 -16.02 -19.43
N ALA A 128 -16.92 -14.96 -20.21
CA ALA A 128 -16.28 -14.81 -21.52
C ALA A 128 -14.87 -14.17 -21.46
N ARG A 129 -14.33 -13.81 -20.29
CA ARG A 129 -13.05 -13.09 -20.14
C ARG A 129 -12.01 -13.74 -19.22
N PHE A 130 -12.21 -14.96 -18.78
CA PHE A 130 -11.25 -15.68 -17.94
C PHE A 130 -10.11 -16.23 -18.80
N THR A 131 -9.07 -15.42 -18.99
CA THR A 131 -7.76 -15.91 -19.41
C THR A 131 -7.05 -16.48 -18.18
N GLU A 132 -6.22 -17.53 -18.36
CA GLU A 132 -5.37 -18.13 -17.30
C GLU A 132 -4.65 -17.06 -16.44
N ARG A 133 -4.30 -15.93 -17.05
CA ARG A 133 -3.69 -14.78 -16.35
C ARG A 133 -4.64 -14.10 -15.36
N ALA A 134 -5.94 -14.02 -15.66
CA ALA A 134 -6.91 -13.41 -14.76
C ALA A 134 -7.18 -14.32 -13.55
N GLU A 135 -7.23 -15.64 -13.78
CA GLU A 135 -7.38 -16.61 -12.70
C GLU A 135 -6.15 -16.63 -11.78
N LEU A 136 -4.94 -16.66 -12.37
CA LEU A 136 -3.70 -16.61 -11.60
C LEU A 136 -3.60 -15.31 -10.78
N ARG A 137 -4.01 -14.19 -11.37
CA ARG A 137 -4.06 -12.91 -10.67
C ARG A 137 -5.03 -12.93 -9.50
N ALA A 138 -6.25 -13.43 -9.69
CA ALA A 138 -7.25 -13.53 -8.64
C ALA A 138 -6.78 -14.44 -7.49
N ARG A 139 -6.13 -15.56 -7.81
CA ARG A 139 -5.53 -16.46 -6.81
C ARG A 139 -4.40 -15.80 -6.04
N LEU A 140 -3.53 -15.06 -6.71
CA LEU A 140 -2.45 -14.30 -6.07
C LEU A 140 -3.00 -13.21 -5.14
N GLU A 141 -4.00 -12.45 -5.58
CA GLU A 141 -4.68 -11.43 -4.78
C GLU A 141 -5.31 -12.06 -3.54
N ALA A 142 -6.02 -13.17 -3.68
CA ALA A 142 -6.59 -13.93 -2.57
C ALA A 142 -5.51 -14.44 -1.60
N ALA A 143 -4.41 -14.98 -2.10
CA ALA A 143 -3.30 -15.45 -1.27
C ALA A 143 -2.64 -14.30 -0.50
N ILE A 144 -2.47 -13.13 -1.12
CA ILE A 144 -1.95 -11.93 -0.45
C ILE A 144 -2.91 -11.47 0.66
N GLU A 145 -4.22 -11.53 0.43
CA GLU A 145 -5.23 -11.16 1.45
C GLU A 145 -5.19 -12.03 2.70
N THR A 146 -4.74 -13.28 2.61
CA THR A 146 -4.61 -14.16 3.78
C THR A 146 -3.38 -13.90 4.62
N LEU A 147 -2.38 -13.19 4.08
CA LEU A 147 -1.17 -12.87 4.82
C LEU A 147 -1.47 -11.99 6.04
N PRO A 148 -0.79 -12.23 7.18
CA PRO A 148 -0.80 -11.30 8.31
C PRO A 148 -0.38 -9.90 7.86
N GLU A 149 -1.01 -8.86 8.41
CA GLU A 149 -0.81 -7.46 7.98
C GLU A 149 0.66 -7.04 7.92
N ARG A 150 1.45 -7.46 8.92
CA ARG A 150 2.87 -7.10 9.02
C ARG A 150 3.75 -7.78 7.96
N GLU A 151 3.35 -8.94 7.50
CA GLU A 151 4.02 -9.70 6.44
C GLU A 151 3.63 -9.16 5.07
N ARG A 152 2.34 -8.91 4.87
CA ARG A 152 1.81 -8.25 3.66
C ARG A 152 2.46 -6.89 3.44
N GLU A 153 2.60 -6.09 4.49
CA GLU A 153 3.20 -4.76 4.43
C GLU A 153 4.64 -4.79 3.88
N VAL A 154 5.50 -5.63 4.43
CA VAL A 154 6.89 -5.73 3.96
C VAL A 154 6.97 -6.30 2.55
N LEU A 155 6.07 -7.24 2.20
CA LEU A 155 5.97 -7.80 0.85
C LEU A 155 5.58 -6.72 -0.18
N VAL A 156 4.55 -5.93 0.11
CA VAL A 156 4.10 -4.83 -0.75
C VAL A 156 5.21 -3.79 -0.96
N LEU A 157 5.88 -3.38 0.11
CA LEU A 157 6.99 -2.43 0.01
C LEU A 157 8.17 -2.99 -0.80
N ARG A 158 8.41 -4.29 -0.73
CA ARG A 158 9.49 -4.93 -1.49
C ARG A 158 9.13 -5.15 -2.95
N GLU A 159 8.00 -5.77 -3.23
CA GLU A 159 7.66 -6.27 -4.58
C GLU A 159 6.94 -5.21 -5.43
N PHE A 160 6.10 -4.37 -4.82
CA PHE A 160 5.36 -3.33 -5.55
C PHE A 160 6.11 -2.00 -5.60
N GLU A 161 6.81 -1.64 -4.51
CA GLU A 161 7.54 -0.39 -4.40
C GLU A 161 9.03 -0.52 -4.74
N GLY A 162 9.55 -1.74 -4.82
CA GLY A 162 10.95 -2.02 -5.14
C GLY A 162 11.95 -1.57 -4.07
N LEU A 163 11.49 -1.25 -2.85
CA LEU A 163 12.36 -0.73 -1.80
C LEU A 163 13.39 -1.76 -1.35
N LYS A 164 14.61 -1.30 -1.04
CA LYS A 164 15.65 -2.12 -0.43
C LYS A 164 15.30 -2.42 1.03
N TYR A 165 15.81 -3.51 1.58
CA TYR A 165 15.52 -3.95 2.96
C TYR A 165 15.83 -2.86 4.00
N ARG A 166 16.89 -2.09 3.78
CA ARG A 166 17.25 -0.96 4.66
C ARG A 166 16.22 0.17 4.57
N GLU A 167 15.77 0.50 3.36
CA GLU A 167 14.75 1.53 3.14
C GLU A 167 13.40 1.13 3.78
N ILE A 168 13.04 -0.16 3.72
CA ILE A 168 11.86 -0.69 4.40
C ILE A 168 12.02 -0.61 5.92
N ALA A 169 13.20 -0.98 6.44
CA ALA A 169 13.50 -0.91 7.87
C ALA A 169 13.37 0.52 8.40
N ASP A 170 13.95 1.48 7.68
CA ASP A 170 13.90 2.91 8.02
C ASP A 170 12.47 3.46 7.93
N LEU A 171 11.73 3.10 6.86
CA LEU A 171 10.35 3.54 6.64
C LEU A 171 9.39 3.03 7.72
N LEU A 172 9.56 1.77 8.14
CA LEU A 172 8.70 1.11 9.14
C LEU A 172 9.19 1.31 10.59
N GLY A 173 10.42 1.81 10.79
CA GLY A 173 11.03 1.95 12.11
C GLY A 173 11.28 0.61 12.80
N ILE A 174 11.70 -0.43 12.04
CA ILE A 174 11.96 -1.78 12.56
C ILE A 174 13.38 -2.26 12.18
N PRO A 175 13.97 -3.20 12.94
CA PRO A 175 15.28 -3.76 12.58
C PRO A 175 15.24 -4.44 11.19
N ILE A 176 16.35 -4.34 10.43
CA ILE A 176 16.46 -4.97 9.12
C ILE A 176 16.28 -6.51 9.17
N GLY A 177 16.71 -7.15 10.27
CA GLY A 177 16.46 -8.59 10.50
C GLY A 177 14.98 -8.92 10.60
N THR A 178 14.16 -8.00 11.14
CA THR A 178 12.70 -8.14 11.19
C THR A 178 12.08 -8.02 9.79
N VAL A 179 12.60 -7.14 8.94
CA VAL A 179 12.17 -7.06 7.53
C VAL A 179 12.46 -8.39 6.81
N MET A 180 13.69 -8.92 6.97
CA MET A 180 14.10 -10.18 6.34
C MET A 180 13.23 -11.35 6.80
N SER A 181 12.99 -11.50 8.10
CA SER A 181 12.17 -12.59 8.64
C SER A 181 10.72 -12.52 8.17
N ARG A 182 10.13 -11.32 8.18
CA ARG A 182 8.75 -11.11 7.67
C ARG A 182 8.63 -11.41 6.19
N LEU A 183 9.60 -10.97 5.36
CA LEU A 183 9.62 -11.28 3.93
C LEU A 183 9.77 -12.78 3.67
N TYR A 184 10.64 -13.45 4.42
CA TYR A 184 10.79 -14.89 4.33
C TYR A 184 9.48 -15.62 4.63
N THR A 185 8.84 -15.27 5.74
CA THR A 185 7.54 -15.87 6.14
C THR A 185 6.45 -15.57 5.12
N ALA A 186 6.35 -14.30 4.65
CA ALA A 186 5.37 -13.92 3.64
C ALA A 186 5.51 -14.74 2.36
N ARG A 187 6.74 -14.86 1.84
CA ARG A 187 7.03 -15.64 0.62
C ARG A 187 6.76 -17.12 0.79
N ARG A 188 7.13 -17.69 1.96
CA ARG A 188 6.83 -19.08 2.27
C ARG A 188 5.33 -19.35 2.29
N ASN A 189 4.57 -18.50 3.00
CA ASN A 189 3.11 -18.65 3.09
C ASN A 189 2.45 -18.51 1.71
N LEU A 190 2.94 -17.62 0.85
CA LEU A 190 2.45 -17.50 -0.53
C LEU A 190 2.80 -18.74 -1.36
N ALA A 191 4.03 -19.26 -1.24
CA ALA A 191 4.45 -20.47 -1.95
C ALA A 191 3.63 -21.69 -1.53
N GLU A 192 3.33 -21.83 -0.24
CA GLU A 192 2.46 -22.90 0.27
C GLU A 192 1.04 -22.83 -0.30
N GLN A 193 0.47 -21.60 -0.44
CA GLN A 193 -0.87 -21.41 -0.98
C GLN A 193 -0.94 -21.50 -2.51
N LEU A 194 0.13 -21.12 -3.21
CA LEU A 194 0.19 -21.15 -4.67
C LEU A 194 0.85 -22.44 -5.20
N GLY A 195 1.58 -23.16 -4.35
CA GLY A 195 2.37 -24.34 -4.73
C GLY A 195 1.55 -25.55 -5.17
N GLU A 196 0.24 -25.57 -4.94
CA GLU A 196 -0.69 -26.52 -5.56
C GLU A 196 -1.00 -26.17 -7.03
N VAL A 197 -0.40 -25.10 -7.57
CA VAL A 197 -0.75 -24.49 -8.86
C VAL A 197 0.45 -24.38 -9.82
N LEU A 198 1.67 -24.60 -9.33
CA LEU A 198 2.91 -24.66 -10.11
C LEU A 198 3.43 -26.09 -10.19
#